data_e944778b3f12227cc1e0219ea809ff34
#
_entry.id   e944778b3f12227cc1e0219ea809ff34
#
_cell.length_a   1.000
_cell.length_b   1.000
_cell.length_c   1.000
_cell.angle_alpha   90.00
_cell.angle_beta   90.00
_cell.angle_gamma   90.00
#
_symmetry.space_group_name_H-M   'P 1'
#
loop_
_entity.id
_entity.type
_entity.pdbx_description
1 polymer ?
#
loop_
_entity_poly.entity_id
_entity_poly.type
_entity_poly.pdbx_seq_one_letter_code
_entity_poly.pdbx_strand_id
1 'polypeptide(L)'
;MSTPLPPPRYPDEPGEPYRICLVCLGNICRSPMAEVVLTAELAAAGLGESVTVDSAGTGDWHVGRRMEAHARSGLARRGYDGSAHRARQVEPSWLTRRDLILAMDEQNLADLRQMAALTGAGGDRIRLFGEAGGLPPSDRDGLDIPDPYGGDAGDFGAVLDLIETAARHITAQLTELLPGRATA
;
A
#
# COMPACT_ATOMS: atom_id res chain seq x y z
N MET A 1 -2.15 16.28 -11.53
CA MET A 1 -0.74 15.84 -11.45
C MET A 1 -0.52 15.28 -10.06
N SER A 2 -0.14 14.01 -9.94
CA SER A 2 0.18 13.40 -8.63
C SER A 2 1.44 14.05 -8.05
N THR A 3 1.43 14.27 -6.74
CA THR A 3 2.61 14.78 -6.03
C THR A 3 3.72 13.72 -6.08
N PRO A 4 4.97 14.07 -6.46
CA PRO A 4 6.06 13.10 -6.52
C PRO A 4 6.24 12.34 -5.20
N LEU A 5 6.63 11.07 -5.29
CA LEU A 5 6.92 10.27 -4.10
C LEU A 5 8.10 10.87 -3.31
N PRO A 6 8.09 10.77 -1.98
CA PRO A 6 9.19 11.30 -1.16
C PRO A 6 10.49 10.53 -1.43
N PRO A 7 11.66 11.18 -1.34
CA PRO A 7 12.94 10.49 -1.48
C PRO A 7 13.17 9.49 -0.35
N PRO A 8 14.08 8.51 -0.53
CA PRO A 8 14.49 7.60 0.54
C PRO A 8 14.87 8.35 1.83
N ARG A 9 14.54 7.79 3.00
CA ARG A 9 14.95 8.36 4.30
C ARG A 9 16.46 8.29 4.52
N TYR A 10 17.06 7.25 3.98
CA TYR A 10 18.49 6.94 4.15
C TYR A 10 19.16 6.88 2.77
N PRO A 11 19.29 8.03 2.08
CA PRO A 11 19.84 8.06 0.72
C PRO A 11 21.32 7.67 0.67
N ASP A 12 22.04 7.88 1.78
CA ASP A 12 23.49 7.65 1.88
C ASP A 12 23.82 6.24 2.39
N GLU A 13 22.84 5.39 2.67
CA GLU A 13 23.03 3.99 3.05
C GLU A 13 22.88 3.07 1.83
N PRO A 14 23.99 2.67 1.18
CA PRO A 14 23.94 1.79 0.01
C PRO A 14 23.32 0.44 0.36
N GLY A 15 22.33 0.02 -0.43
CA GLY A 15 21.69 -1.30 -0.26
C GLY A 15 20.45 -1.31 0.64
N GLU A 16 20.13 -0.21 1.36
CA GLU A 16 18.88 -0.13 2.10
C GLU A 16 17.69 0.01 1.13
N PRO A 17 16.68 -0.88 1.23
CA PRO A 17 15.51 -0.80 0.35
C PRO A 17 14.63 0.41 0.70
N TYR A 18 13.93 0.93 -0.29
CA TYR A 18 12.83 1.86 -0.09
C TYR A 18 11.65 1.12 0.54
N ARG A 19 11.15 1.56 1.69
CA ARG A 19 10.17 0.84 2.50
C ARG A 19 8.80 1.47 2.40
N ILE A 20 7.83 0.72 1.89
CA ILE A 20 6.43 1.13 1.76
C ILE A 20 5.56 0.31 2.70
N CYS A 21 4.67 0.97 3.43
CA CYS A 21 3.62 0.31 4.20
C CYS A 21 2.23 0.72 3.67
N LEU A 22 1.38 -0.25 3.37
CA LEU A 22 0.01 -0.05 2.92
C LEU A 22 -0.95 -0.26 4.08
N VAL A 23 -1.86 0.68 4.32
CA VAL A 23 -2.69 0.67 5.53
C VAL A 23 -4.17 0.81 5.19
N CYS A 24 -4.98 -0.13 5.70
CA CYS A 24 -6.44 -0.03 5.74
C CYS A 24 -6.95 -0.19 7.18
N LEU A 25 -8.23 -0.42 7.39
CA LEU A 25 -8.79 -0.57 8.72
C LEU A 25 -8.37 -1.91 9.37
N GLY A 26 -8.68 -3.04 8.73
CA GLY A 26 -8.56 -4.38 9.34
C GLY A 26 -7.41 -5.23 8.82
N ASN A 27 -6.69 -4.81 7.80
CA ASN A 27 -5.59 -5.54 7.14
C ASN A 27 -5.98 -6.96 6.66
N ILE A 28 -7.20 -7.13 6.18
CA ILE A 28 -7.69 -8.40 5.61
C ILE A 28 -8.22 -8.28 4.17
N CYS A 29 -8.47 -7.07 3.66
CA CYS A 29 -8.98 -6.84 2.30
C CYS A 29 -8.04 -5.93 1.51
N ARG A 30 -8.22 -4.61 1.58
CA ARG A 30 -7.59 -3.62 0.70
C ARG A 30 -6.07 -3.60 0.78
N SER A 31 -5.51 -3.35 1.96
CA SER A 31 -4.06 -3.22 2.12
C SER A 31 -3.29 -4.50 1.79
N PRO A 32 -3.75 -5.73 2.17
CA PRO A 32 -3.01 -6.92 1.78
C PRO A 32 -3.17 -7.27 0.30
N MET A 33 -4.32 -6.95 -0.35
CA MET A 33 -4.42 -7.08 -1.81
C MET A 33 -3.42 -6.16 -2.51
N ALA A 34 -3.32 -4.91 -2.06
CA ALA A 34 -2.38 -3.95 -2.64
C ALA A 34 -0.92 -4.33 -2.37
N GLU A 35 -0.59 -4.91 -1.21
CA GLU A 35 0.75 -5.45 -0.90
C GLU A 35 1.17 -6.50 -1.93
N VAL A 36 0.30 -7.48 -2.19
CA VAL A 36 0.58 -8.56 -3.13
C VAL A 36 0.74 -8.03 -4.56
N VAL A 37 -0.16 -7.17 -5.01
CA VAL A 37 -0.14 -6.61 -6.35
C VAL A 37 1.08 -5.70 -6.56
N LEU A 38 1.34 -4.76 -5.64
CA LEU A 38 2.47 -3.84 -5.76
C LEU A 38 3.80 -4.59 -5.71
N THR A 39 3.94 -5.61 -4.86
CA THR A 39 5.14 -6.47 -4.82
C THR A 39 5.38 -7.15 -6.17
N ALA A 40 4.33 -7.66 -6.82
CA ALA A 40 4.44 -8.30 -8.12
C ALA A 40 4.83 -7.30 -9.23
N GLU A 41 4.24 -6.10 -9.25
CA GLU A 41 4.58 -5.04 -10.20
C GLU A 41 6.04 -4.59 -10.05
N LEU A 42 6.51 -4.41 -8.80
CA LEU A 42 7.89 -4.05 -8.51
C LEU A 42 8.88 -5.13 -8.95
N ALA A 43 8.56 -6.39 -8.72
CA ALA A 43 9.39 -7.51 -9.17
C ALA A 43 9.48 -7.55 -10.70
N ALA A 44 8.36 -7.34 -11.39
CA ALA A 44 8.32 -7.28 -12.86
C ALA A 44 9.13 -6.10 -13.43
N ALA A 45 9.23 -4.99 -12.68
CA ALA A 45 10.04 -3.82 -13.04
C ALA A 45 11.51 -3.92 -12.61
N GLY A 46 11.96 -5.06 -12.04
CA GLY A 46 13.33 -5.25 -11.57
C GLY A 46 13.65 -4.51 -10.25
N LEU A 47 12.64 -4.05 -9.52
CA LEU A 47 12.78 -3.31 -8.26
C LEU A 47 12.57 -4.19 -7.00
N GLY A 48 12.38 -5.50 -7.16
CA GLY A 48 12.04 -6.41 -6.06
C GLY A 48 13.04 -6.42 -4.89
N GLU A 49 14.33 -6.21 -5.17
CA GLU A 49 15.36 -6.12 -4.14
C GLU A 49 15.54 -4.69 -3.59
N SER A 50 15.07 -3.69 -4.33
CA SER A 50 15.27 -2.27 -4.02
C SER A 50 14.12 -1.62 -3.28
N VAL A 51 12.95 -2.27 -3.27
CA VAL A 51 11.74 -1.78 -2.61
C VAL A 51 11.12 -2.91 -1.82
N THR A 52 10.84 -2.67 -0.55
CA THR A 52 10.07 -3.59 0.28
C THR A 52 8.67 -3.03 0.52
N VAL A 53 7.67 -3.89 0.40
CA VAL A 53 6.26 -3.55 0.65
C VAL A 53 5.75 -4.42 1.77
N ASP A 54 5.09 -3.79 2.72
CA ASP A 54 4.34 -4.48 3.75
C ASP A 54 2.96 -3.82 3.94
N SER A 55 2.08 -4.44 4.72
CA SER A 55 0.77 -3.89 5.02
C SER A 55 0.37 -4.05 6.47
N ALA A 56 -0.54 -3.20 6.94
CA ALA A 56 -1.08 -3.23 8.30
C ALA A 56 -2.51 -2.69 8.34
N GLY A 57 -3.16 -2.83 9.48
CA GLY A 57 -4.44 -2.20 9.81
C GLY A 57 -4.26 -1.10 10.84
N THR A 58 -5.15 -0.10 10.85
CA THR A 58 -5.26 0.83 11.97
C THR A 58 -5.90 0.14 13.18
N GLY A 59 -6.79 -0.84 12.95
CA GLY A 59 -7.41 -1.66 13.99
C GLY A 59 -6.71 -3.00 14.23
N ASP A 60 -7.02 -3.62 15.34
CA ASP A 60 -6.42 -4.87 15.85
C ASP A 60 -7.35 -6.10 15.78
N TRP A 61 -8.61 -5.92 15.39
CA TRP A 61 -9.64 -6.99 15.44
C TRP A 61 -9.30 -8.26 14.67
N HIS A 62 -8.44 -8.14 13.65
CA HIS A 62 -8.11 -9.23 12.74
C HIS A 62 -6.66 -9.70 12.85
N VAL A 63 -5.88 -9.19 13.81
CA VAL A 63 -4.47 -9.58 13.98
C VAL A 63 -4.31 -11.10 13.99
N GLY A 64 -3.38 -11.61 13.18
CA GLY A 64 -3.11 -13.03 12.98
C GLY A 64 -4.04 -13.74 11.99
N ARG A 65 -5.14 -13.12 11.57
CA ARG A 65 -6.06 -13.72 10.60
C ARG A 65 -5.50 -13.69 9.18
N ARG A 66 -5.97 -14.63 8.38
CA ARG A 66 -5.72 -14.67 6.95
C ARG A 66 -6.49 -13.54 6.25
N MET A 67 -6.05 -13.19 5.05
CA MET A 67 -6.80 -12.34 4.14
C MET A 67 -8.23 -12.89 3.94
N GLU A 68 -9.19 -12.01 3.75
CA GLU A 68 -10.60 -12.35 3.48
C GLU A 68 -10.72 -13.25 2.26
N ALA A 69 -11.75 -14.13 2.24
CA ALA A 69 -11.87 -15.19 1.24
C ALA A 69 -12.05 -14.67 -0.19
N HIS A 70 -12.90 -13.64 -0.40
CA HIS A 70 -13.08 -13.02 -1.72
C HIS A 70 -11.82 -12.27 -2.17
N ALA A 71 -11.08 -11.63 -1.24
CA ALA A 71 -9.80 -10.99 -1.54
C ALA A 71 -8.79 -12.03 -2.07
N ARG A 72 -8.63 -13.16 -1.36
CA ARG A 72 -7.72 -14.23 -1.79
C ARG A 72 -8.14 -14.84 -3.12
N SER A 73 -9.43 -15.13 -3.30
CA SER A 73 -9.90 -15.72 -4.56
C SER A 73 -9.85 -14.74 -5.72
N GLY A 74 -10.07 -13.45 -5.47
CA GLY A 74 -9.89 -12.39 -6.46
C GLY A 74 -8.45 -12.29 -6.96
N LEU A 75 -7.49 -12.28 -6.03
CA LEU A 75 -6.06 -12.32 -6.35
C LEU A 75 -5.68 -13.57 -7.14
N ALA A 76 -6.10 -14.76 -6.67
CA ALA A 76 -5.79 -16.02 -7.31
C ALA A 76 -6.29 -16.10 -8.76
N ARG A 77 -7.50 -15.57 -9.05
CA ARG A 77 -8.03 -15.49 -10.43
C ARG A 77 -7.17 -14.63 -11.36
N ARG A 78 -6.38 -13.72 -10.82
CA ARG A 78 -5.46 -12.84 -11.57
C ARG A 78 -4.00 -13.32 -11.52
N GLY A 79 -3.75 -14.51 -10.97
CA GLY A 79 -2.42 -15.11 -10.89
C GLY A 79 -1.56 -14.64 -9.72
N TYR A 80 -2.13 -13.92 -8.76
CA TYR A 80 -1.43 -13.50 -7.53
C TYR A 80 -1.64 -14.51 -6.39
N ASP A 81 -0.65 -14.63 -5.50
CA ASP A 81 -0.74 -15.47 -4.29
C ASP A 81 -0.76 -14.62 -3.02
N GLY A 82 -1.92 -14.54 -2.38
CA GLY A 82 -2.11 -13.90 -1.06
C GLY A 82 -2.17 -14.88 0.11
N SER A 83 -1.81 -16.14 -0.07
CA SER A 83 -2.01 -17.21 0.92
C SER A 83 -1.16 -17.04 2.20
N ALA A 84 0.03 -16.46 2.08
CA ALA A 84 0.96 -16.25 3.18
C ALA A 84 0.55 -15.11 4.12
N HIS A 85 -0.35 -14.21 3.69
CA HIS A 85 -0.71 -13.03 4.47
C HIS A 85 -1.28 -13.38 5.85
N ARG A 86 -0.85 -12.61 6.85
CA ARG A 86 -1.44 -12.55 8.20
C ARG A 86 -1.59 -11.10 8.61
N ALA A 87 -2.82 -10.75 9.00
CA ALA A 87 -3.16 -9.40 9.42
C ALA A 87 -2.37 -8.97 10.64
N ARG A 88 -1.94 -7.71 10.64
CA ARG A 88 -1.21 -7.07 11.75
C ARG A 88 -1.65 -5.63 11.90
N GLN A 89 -1.47 -5.08 13.09
CA GLN A 89 -1.74 -3.68 13.37
C GLN A 89 -0.49 -2.83 13.08
N VAL A 90 -0.69 -1.61 12.60
CA VAL A 90 0.39 -0.64 12.43
C VAL A 90 0.97 -0.25 13.78
N GLU A 91 2.29 -0.23 13.87
CA GLU A 91 3.00 0.21 15.08
C GLU A 91 3.49 1.65 14.93
N PRO A 92 3.43 2.48 15.99
CA PRO A 92 3.91 3.86 15.94
C PRO A 92 5.35 4.01 15.43
N SER A 93 6.21 3.04 15.75
CA SER A 93 7.61 3.01 15.32
C SER A 93 7.79 2.91 13.80
N TRP A 94 6.76 2.42 13.08
CA TRP A 94 6.84 2.30 11.62
C TRP A 94 6.74 3.64 10.93
N LEU A 95 6.05 4.63 11.54
CA LEU A 95 5.89 5.96 10.97
C LEU A 95 7.22 6.70 10.77
N THR A 96 8.25 6.35 11.56
CA THR A 96 9.59 6.90 11.42
C THR A 96 10.55 6.05 10.58
N ARG A 97 10.20 4.79 10.30
CA ARG A 97 11.06 3.83 9.60
C ARG A 97 10.64 3.52 8.18
N ARG A 98 9.39 3.85 7.77
CA ARG A 98 8.92 3.67 6.40
C ARG A 98 9.21 4.93 5.59
N ASP A 99 9.61 4.76 4.34
CA ASP A 99 9.84 5.85 3.41
C ASP A 99 8.52 6.43 2.93
N LEU A 100 7.49 5.57 2.82
CA LEU A 100 6.16 5.95 2.39
C LEU A 100 5.12 5.09 3.10
N ILE A 101 4.05 5.72 3.58
CA ILE A 101 2.89 5.05 4.15
C ILE A 101 1.66 5.46 3.35
N LEU A 102 0.94 4.48 2.82
CA LEU A 102 -0.19 4.70 1.93
C LEU A 102 -1.48 4.20 2.55
N ALA A 103 -2.35 5.14 2.87
CA ALA A 103 -3.68 4.90 3.43
C ALA A 103 -4.68 4.55 2.32
N MET A 104 -5.57 3.61 2.56
CA MET A 104 -6.57 3.20 1.56
C MET A 104 -7.73 4.19 1.45
N ASP A 105 -8.02 4.94 2.51
CA ASP A 105 -9.08 5.94 2.56
C ASP A 105 -8.72 7.12 3.47
N GLU A 106 -9.54 8.18 3.42
CA GLU A 106 -9.35 9.39 4.24
C GLU A 106 -9.42 9.12 5.74
N GLN A 107 -10.20 8.12 6.19
CA GLN A 107 -10.25 7.77 7.61
C GLN A 107 -8.94 7.13 8.06
N ASN A 108 -8.40 6.19 7.27
CA ASN A 108 -7.09 5.59 7.56
C ASN A 108 -5.98 6.65 7.52
N LEU A 109 -6.06 7.62 6.61
CA LEU A 109 -5.13 8.74 6.52
C LEU A 109 -5.17 9.61 7.78
N ALA A 110 -6.37 9.95 8.26
CA ALA A 110 -6.56 10.74 9.47
C ALA A 110 -6.01 10.03 10.70
N ASP A 111 -6.30 8.72 10.86
CA ASP A 111 -5.81 7.91 11.98
C ASP A 111 -4.27 7.85 12.00
N LEU A 112 -3.65 7.65 10.85
CA LEU A 112 -2.19 7.62 10.71
C LEU A 112 -1.55 8.98 11.00
N ARG A 113 -2.15 10.07 10.54
CA ARG A 113 -1.67 11.44 10.83
C ARG A 113 -1.81 11.79 12.32
N GLN A 114 -2.88 11.36 12.97
CA GLN A 114 -3.03 11.50 14.42
C GLN A 114 -1.94 10.73 15.16
N MET A 115 -1.66 9.48 14.78
CA MET A 115 -0.59 8.68 15.35
C MET A 115 0.79 9.35 15.14
N ALA A 116 1.04 9.90 13.95
CA ALA A 116 2.26 10.63 13.65
C ALA A 116 2.45 11.87 14.54
N ALA A 117 1.38 12.64 14.76
CA ALA A 117 1.41 13.81 15.64
C ALA A 117 1.74 13.43 17.10
N LEU A 118 1.22 12.32 17.59
CA LEU A 118 1.47 11.82 18.95
C LEU A 118 2.91 11.28 19.14
N THR A 119 3.54 10.83 18.08
CA THR A 119 4.89 10.22 18.11
C THR A 119 5.99 11.15 17.64
N GLY A 120 5.64 12.38 17.20
CA GLY A 120 6.59 13.34 16.62
C GLY A 120 7.09 12.93 15.23
N ALA A 121 6.46 11.95 14.59
CA ALA A 121 6.76 11.60 13.20
C ALA A 121 6.14 12.65 12.27
N GLY A 122 6.86 13.03 11.21
CA GLY A 122 6.31 13.92 10.18
C GLY A 122 5.22 13.24 9.36
N GLY A 123 4.13 13.97 9.06
CA GLY A 123 3.02 13.46 8.25
C GLY A 123 3.22 13.54 6.73
N ASP A 124 4.33 14.11 6.27
CA ASP A 124 4.64 14.35 4.85
C ASP A 124 4.81 13.07 4.01
N ARG A 125 5.09 11.96 4.69
CA ARG A 125 5.27 10.63 4.08
C ARG A 125 4.02 9.75 4.17
N ILE A 126 2.91 10.29 4.69
CA ILE A 126 1.63 9.58 4.82
C ILE A 126 0.67 10.19 3.79
N ARG A 127 0.25 9.39 2.81
CA ARG A 127 -0.59 9.82 1.68
C ARG A 127 -1.70 8.82 1.39
N LEU A 128 -2.67 9.22 0.59
CA LEU A 128 -3.65 8.27 0.04
C LEU A 128 -3.00 7.39 -1.05
N PHE A 129 -3.35 6.12 -1.04
CA PHE A 129 -2.92 5.17 -2.07
C PHE A 129 -3.42 5.57 -3.45
N GLY A 130 -4.66 6.03 -3.57
CA GLY A 130 -5.23 6.50 -4.83
C GLY A 130 -4.55 7.78 -5.33
N GLU A 131 -4.16 8.72 -4.45
CA GLU A 131 -3.38 9.90 -4.82
C GLU A 131 -2.01 9.50 -5.38
N ALA A 132 -1.25 8.72 -4.62
CA ALA A 132 0.07 8.23 -5.02
C ALA A 132 0.00 7.39 -6.30
N GLY A 133 -1.08 6.64 -6.46
CA GLY A 133 -1.38 5.83 -7.63
C GLY A 133 -1.93 6.59 -8.84
N GLY A 134 -2.06 7.91 -8.75
CA GLY A 134 -2.55 8.74 -9.86
C GLY A 134 -3.98 8.43 -10.29
N LEU A 135 -4.80 7.86 -9.41
CA LEU A 135 -6.20 7.60 -9.73
C LEU A 135 -6.96 8.92 -9.91
N PRO A 136 -7.90 8.98 -10.85
CA PRO A 136 -8.82 10.11 -10.94
C PRO A 136 -9.76 10.09 -9.74
N PRO A 137 -10.11 11.26 -9.16
CA PRO A 137 -11.11 11.30 -8.11
C PRO A 137 -12.47 10.82 -8.64
N SER A 138 -13.12 9.94 -7.88
CA SER A 138 -14.50 9.52 -8.17
C SER A 138 -15.51 10.48 -7.54
N ASP A 139 -16.72 10.55 -8.11
CA ASP A 139 -17.80 11.40 -7.57
C ASP A 139 -18.27 10.93 -6.19
N ARG A 140 -18.10 9.64 -5.89
CA ARG A 140 -18.57 9.02 -4.65
C ARG A 140 -17.51 8.97 -3.56
N ASP A 141 -16.31 8.52 -3.91
CA ASP A 141 -15.28 8.12 -2.94
C ASP A 141 -14.01 8.97 -3.05
N GLY A 142 -14.00 10.01 -3.90
CA GLY A 142 -12.82 10.84 -4.11
C GLY A 142 -11.63 10.02 -4.59
N LEU A 143 -10.54 10.02 -3.81
CA LEU A 143 -9.32 9.23 -4.06
C LEU A 143 -9.22 7.98 -3.19
N ASP A 144 -10.27 7.65 -2.47
CA ASP A 144 -10.33 6.46 -1.61
C ASP A 144 -10.39 5.18 -2.44
N ILE A 145 -9.81 4.13 -1.91
CA ILE A 145 -10.08 2.77 -2.37
C ILE A 145 -11.31 2.26 -1.60
N PRO A 146 -12.45 2.03 -2.25
CA PRO A 146 -13.67 1.60 -1.59
C PRO A 146 -13.46 0.33 -0.76
N ASP A 147 -14.15 0.22 0.39
CA ASP A 147 -14.05 -0.98 1.22
C ASP A 147 -15.00 -2.08 0.71
N PRO A 148 -14.47 -3.19 0.18
CA PRO A 148 -15.30 -4.28 -0.35
C PRO A 148 -15.78 -5.24 0.75
N TYR A 149 -15.43 -5.02 2.02
CA TYR A 149 -15.79 -5.92 3.10
C TYR A 149 -17.31 -6.07 3.24
N GLY A 150 -17.80 -7.31 3.25
CA GLY A 150 -19.23 -7.62 3.25
C GLY A 150 -19.89 -7.60 1.87
N GLY A 151 -19.15 -7.22 0.83
CA GLY A 151 -19.59 -7.26 -0.56
C GLY A 151 -19.35 -8.61 -1.23
N ASP A 152 -19.62 -8.68 -2.53
CA ASP A 152 -19.47 -9.88 -3.33
C ASP A 152 -18.15 -9.91 -4.14
N ALA A 153 -17.97 -10.95 -4.95
CA ALA A 153 -16.78 -11.11 -5.78
C ALA A 153 -16.61 -9.99 -6.81
N GLY A 154 -17.68 -9.34 -7.25
CA GLY A 154 -17.66 -8.20 -8.17
C GLY A 154 -17.09 -6.96 -7.51
N ASP A 155 -17.49 -6.69 -6.26
CA ASP A 155 -16.96 -5.56 -5.47
C ASP A 155 -15.45 -5.71 -5.26
N PHE A 156 -14.99 -6.91 -4.89
CA PHE A 156 -13.55 -7.20 -4.78
C PHE A 156 -12.81 -7.09 -6.11
N GLY A 157 -13.46 -7.48 -7.21
CA GLY A 157 -12.93 -7.31 -8.57
C GLY A 157 -12.71 -5.85 -8.93
N ALA A 158 -13.70 -5.00 -8.68
CA ALA A 158 -13.62 -3.55 -8.94
C ALA A 158 -12.50 -2.88 -8.11
N VAL A 159 -12.37 -3.26 -6.84
CA VAL A 159 -11.27 -2.76 -5.98
C VAL A 159 -9.91 -3.22 -6.49
N LEU A 160 -9.78 -4.46 -6.96
CA LEU A 160 -8.53 -4.96 -7.56
C LEU A 160 -8.16 -4.19 -8.84
N ASP A 161 -9.12 -3.77 -9.68
CA ASP A 161 -8.85 -2.96 -10.87
C ASP A 161 -8.22 -1.61 -10.49
N LEU A 162 -8.72 -0.96 -9.43
CA LEU A 162 -8.14 0.28 -8.90
C LEU A 162 -6.74 0.04 -8.33
N ILE A 163 -6.57 -1.03 -7.56
CA ILE A 163 -5.28 -1.39 -6.95
C ILE A 163 -4.22 -1.66 -8.02
N GLU A 164 -4.52 -2.43 -9.06
CA GLU A 164 -3.59 -2.71 -10.15
C GLU A 164 -3.21 -1.45 -10.91
N THR A 165 -4.18 -0.57 -11.16
CA THR A 165 -3.91 0.71 -11.83
C THR A 165 -2.99 1.59 -11.02
N ALA A 166 -3.28 1.76 -9.73
CA ALA A 166 -2.45 2.55 -8.82
C ALA A 166 -1.06 1.94 -8.63
N ALA A 167 -0.96 0.62 -8.48
CA ALA A 167 0.32 -0.08 -8.29
C ALA A 167 1.26 0.12 -9.49
N ARG A 168 0.75 0.02 -10.73
CA ARG A 168 1.55 0.31 -11.94
C ARG A 168 2.08 1.75 -11.94
N HIS A 169 1.26 2.71 -11.57
CA HIS A 169 1.69 4.12 -11.53
C HIS A 169 2.74 4.37 -10.43
N ILE A 170 2.54 3.81 -9.23
CA ILE A 170 3.52 3.87 -8.13
C ILE A 170 4.84 3.24 -8.56
N THR A 171 4.80 2.07 -9.21
CA THR A 171 5.99 1.38 -9.71
C THR A 171 6.75 2.23 -10.72
N ALA A 172 6.06 2.88 -11.66
CA ALA A 172 6.69 3.81 -12.62
C ALA A 172 7.40 4.97 -11.91
N GLN A 173 6.75 5.62 -10.93
CA GLN A 173 7.37 6.69 -10.14
C GLN A 173 8.62 6.20 -9.37
N LEU A 174 8.56 4.99 -8.80
CA LEU A 174 9.71 4.41 -8.08
C LEU A 174 10.88 4.08 -9.01
N THR A 175 10.60 3.66 -10.24
CA THR A 175 11.63 3.43 -11.26
C THR A 175 12.38 4.73 -11.59
N GLU A 176 11.67 5.85 -11.65
CA GLU A 176 12.28 7.17 -11.86
C GLU A 176 13.01 7.70 -10.60
N LEU A 177 12.44 7.43 -9.42
CA LEU A 177 12.99 7.90 -8.14
C LEU A 177 14.27 7.15 -7.74
N LEU A 178 14.42 5.88 -8.14
CA LEU A 178 15.51 4.98 -7.75
C LEU A 178 16.37 4.56 -8.98
N PRO A 179 16.93 5.51 -9.73
CA PRO A 179 17.70 5.18 -10.92
C PRO A 179 18.94 4.36 -10.53
N GLY A 180 19.20 3.28 -11.30
CA GLY A 180 20.33 2.38 -11.07
C GLY A 180 20.11 1.31 -9.99
N ARG A 181 18.91 1.25 -9.38
CA ARG A 181 18.53 0.17 -8.45
C ARG A 181 17.69 -0.93 -9.12
N ALA A 182 17.18 -0.70 -10.33
CA ALA A 182 16.53 -1.75 -11.11
C ALA A 182 17.60 -2.77 -11.58
N THR A 183 17.42 -4.03 -11.23
CA THR A 183 18.22 -5.14 -11.77
C THR A 183 17.70 -5.50 -13.15
N ALA A 184 18.63 -5.69 -14.08
CA ALA A 184 18.31 -6.12 -15.46
C ALA A 184 17.74 -7.55 -15.49
#